data_672a221613bfac359f658b58ec1d927e
#
_entry.id   672a221613bfac359f658b58ec1d927e
#
_cell.length_a   1.000
_cell.length_b   1.000
_cell.length_c   1.000
_cell.angle_alpha   90.00
_cell.angle_beta   90.00
_cell.angle_gamma   90.00
#
_symmetry.space_group_name_H-M   'P 1'
#
loop_
_entity.id
_entity.type
_entity.pdbx_description
1 polymer ?
#
loop_
_entity_poly.entity_id
_entity_poly.type
_entity_poly.pdbx_seq_one_letter_code
_entity_poly.pdbx_strand_id
1 'polypeptide(L)' 'GGIEINLLHSKEIEKKKCNKCKKNYDYVLVGIAIDENLIYLCDTCLQDLNRSIVDYLASKYI' A
#
# COMPACT_ATOMS: atom_id res chain seq x y z
N GLY A 1 -16.48 -1.31 16.33
CA GLY A 1 -15.88 -1.59 15.09
C GLY A 1 -14.54 -2.26 15.22
N GLY A 2 -14.28 -3.15 14.33
CA GLY A 2 -13.00 -3.83 14.27
C GLY A 2 -11.98 -3.06 13.46
N ILE A 3 -10.78 -3.60 13.45
CA ILE A 3 -9.70 -3.09 12.61
C ILE A 3 -9.96 -3.52 11.18
N GLU A 4 -9.99 -2.57 10.27
CA GLU A 4 -10.20 -2.84 8.86
C GLU A 4 -8.97 -2.50 8.05
N ILE A 5 -8.63 -3.37 7.12
CA ILE A 5 -7.55 -3.14 6.17
C ILE A 5 -8.16 -3.19 4.78
N ASN A 6 -8.09 -2.09 4.06
CA ASN A 6 -8.70 -1.98 2.75
C ASN A 6 -7.68 -1.50 1.73
N LEU A 7 -7.74 -2.07 0.54
CA LEU A 7 -6.97 -1.60 -0.59
C LEU A 7 -7.90 -0.76 -1.46
N LEU A 8 -7.58 0.50 -1.60
CA LEU A 8 -8.41 1.45 -2.30
C LEU A 8 -7.66 2.04 -3.48
N HIS A 9 -8.40 2.29 -4.56
CA HIS A 9 -7.88 3.08 -5.66
C HIS A 9 -8.26 4.53 -5.42
N SER A 10 -7.26 5.39 -5.35
CA SER A 10 -7.53 6.81 -5.19
C SER A 10 -8.19 7.34 -6.46
N LYS A 11 -9.32 7.98 -6.29
CA LYS A 11 -9.99 8.66 -7.39
C LYS A 11 -9.47 10.07 -7.56
N GLU A 12 -8.71 10.55 -6.59
CA GLU A 12 -8.18 11.89 -6.63
C GLU A 12 -6.77 11.86 -7.21
N ILE A 13 -6.65 12.49 -8.34
CA ILE A 13 -5.43 12.49 -9.13
C ILE A 13 -4.33 13.32 -8.51
N GLU A 14 -4.66 14.12 -7.50
CA GLU A 14 -3.74 15.10 -6.96
C GLU A 14 -2.61 14.52 -6.12
N LYS A 15 -2.76 13.30 -5.62
CA LYS A 15 -1.74 12.72 -4.77
C LYS A 15 -1.12 11.50 -5.43
N LYS A 16 -0.28 11.77 -6.39
CA LYS A 16 0.42 10.73 -7.14
C LYS A 16 1.77 10.40 -6.56
N LYS A 17 2.00 10.70 -5.29
CA LYS A 17 3.28 10.50 -4.66
C LYS A 17 3.25 9.26 -3.78
N CYS A 18 4.15 8.33 -4.07
CA CYS A 18 4.31 7.13 -3.25
C CYS A 18 4.88 7.50 -1.89
N ASN A 19 4.27 6.97 -0.82
CA ASN A 19 4.71 7.28 0.54
C ASN A 19 6.08 6.67 0.86
N LYS A 20 6.45 5.60 0.19
CA LYS A 20 7.72 4.94 0.47
C LYS A 20 8.88 5.53 -0.33
N CYS A 21 8.76 5.55 -1.66
CA CYS A 21 9.88 6.00 -2.50
C CYS A 21 9.87 7.50 -2.76
N LYS A 22 8.78 8.17 -2.42
CA LYS A 22 8.64 9.62 -2.55
C LYS A 22 8.69 10.15 -3.97
N LYS A 23 8.47 9.29 -4.95
CA LYS A 23 8.42 9.69 -6.35
C LYS A 23 6.98 9.97 -6.76
N ASN A 24 6.83 10.88 -7.72
CA ASN A 24 5.54 11.19 -8.32
C ASN A 24 5.30 10.27 -9.51
N TYR A 25 4.05 9.86 -9.67
CA TYR A 25 3.65 8.96 -10.75
C TYR A 25 2.46 9.56 -11.48
N ASP A 26 2.31 9.17 -12.73
CA ASP A 26 1.22 9.65 -13.58
C ASP A 26 0.07 8.64 -13.68
N TYR A 27 0.00 7.73 -12.73
CA TYR A 27 -1.10 6.80 -12.63
C TYR A 27 -1.66 6.80 -11.21
N VAL A 28 -2.84 6.23 -11.03
CA VAL A 28 -3.49 6.18 -9.73
C VAL A 28 -2.79 5.18 -8.83
N LEU A 29 -2.34 5.64 -7.68
CA LEU A 29 -1.68 4.77 -6.71
C LEU A 29 -2.72 4.03 -5.89
N VAL A 30 -2.31 2.84 -5.40
CA VAL A 30 -3.15 2.07 -4.49
C VAL A 30 -3.03 2.66 -3.09
N GLY A 31 -4.17 2.92 -2.47
CA GLY A 31 -4.21 3.35 -1.08
C GLY A 31 -4.44 2.16 -0.17
N ILE A 32 -3.66 2.07 0.87
CA ILE A 32 -3.85 1.05 1.91
C ILE A 32 -4.37 1.75 3.14
N ALA A 33 -5.61 1.44 3.50
CA ALA A 33 -6.26 2.03 4.66
C ALA A 33 -6.26 1.03 5.81
N ILE A 34 -5.70 1.44 6.93
CA ILE A 34 -5.71 0.66 8.17
C ILE A 34 -6.35 1.56 9.22
N ASP A 35 -7.60 1.28 9.57
CA ASP A 35 -8.41 2.15 10.42
C ASP A 35 -8.45 3.57 9.85
N GLU A 36 -7.88 4.54 10.57
CA GLU A 36 -7.84 5.93 10.15
C GLU A 36 -6.60 6.28 9.34
N ASN A 37 -5.67 5.37 9.22
CA ASN A 37 -4.42 5.61 8.53
C ASN A 37 -4.52 5.21 7.07
N LEU A 38 -4.03 6.07 6.21
CA LEU A 38 -4.05 5.83 4.77
C LEU A 38 -2.69 6.15 4.19
N ILE A 39 -2.13 5.18 3.47
CA ILE A 39 -0.87 5.38 2.75
C ILE A 39 -1.07 5.03 1.29
N TYR A 40 -0.29 5.66 0.43
CA TYR A 40 -0.32 5.39 -1.00
C TYR A 40 1.01 4.78 -1.43
N LEU A 41 0.94 3.73 -2.23
CA LEU A 41 2.12 3.04 -2.72
C LEU A 41 2.04 2.88 -4.23
N CYS A 42 3.18 3.04 -4.89
CA CYS A 42 3.28 2.68 -6.31
C CYS A 42 3.33 1.16 -6.45
N ASP A 43 3.19 0.70 -7.69
CA ASP A 43 3.13 -0.75 -7.94
C ASP A 43 4.37 -1.47 -7.42
N THR A 44 5.54 -0.89 -7.63
CA THR A 44 6.81 -1.51 -7.19
C THR A 44 6.86 -1.63 -5.67
N CYS A 45 6.49 -0.55 -4.96
CA CYS A 45 6.49 -0.58 -3.50
C CYS A 45 5.42 -1.50 -2.95
N LEU A 46 4.28 -1.58 -3.64
CA LEU A 46 3.22 -2.50 -3.25
C LEU A 46 3.68 -3.95 -3.39
N GLN A 47 4.41 -4.27 -4.45
CA GLN A 47 4.97 -5.60 -4.64
C GLN A 47 6.00 -5.93 -3.57
N ASP A 48 6.85 -4.96 -3.21
CA ASP A 48 7.83 -5.15 -2.13
C ASP A 48 7.14 -5.44 -0.81
N LEU A 49 6.07 -4.72 -0.51
CA LEU A 49 5.29 -4.95 0.70
C LEU A 49 4.68 -6.35 0.69
N ASN A 50 4.11 -6.75 -0.44
CA ASN A 50 3.51 -8.07 -0.57
C ASN A 50 4.55 -9.17 -0.35
N ARG A 51 5.73 -9.02 -0.95
CA ARG A 51 6.82 -9.98 -0.77
C ARG A 51 7.23 -10.08 0.70
N SER A 52 7.36 -8.95 1.37
CA SER A 52 7.73 -8.93 2.78
C SER A 52 6.70 -9.63 3.64
N ILE A 53 5.43 -9.43 3.34
CA ILE A 53 4.34 -10.09 4.07
C ILE A 53 4.40 -11.61 3.85
N VAL A 54 4.55 -12.04 2.61
CA VAL A 54 4.62 -13.46 2.27
C VAL A 54 5.82 -14.10 2.94
N ASP A 55 6.98 -13.47 2.87
CA ASP A 55 8.20 -14.01 3.50
C ASP A 55 8.05 -14.13 5.00
N TYR A 56 7.46 -13.13 5.64
CA TYR A 56 7.24 -13.14 7.07
C TYR A 56 6.31 -14.29 7.48
N LEU A 57 5.19 -14.42 6.79
CA LEU A 57 4.20 -15.44 7.11
C LEU A 57 4.75 -16.85 6.83
N ALA A 58 5.46 -17.02 5.73
CA ALA A 58 6.08 -18.31 5.41
C ALA A 58 7.09 -18.72 6.48
N SER A 59 7.89 -17.76 6.94
CA SER A 59 8.88 -18.02 8.00
C SER A 59 8.21 -18.36 9.32
N LYS A 60 7.07 -17.73 9.59
CA LYS A 60 6.36 -17.92 10.87
C LYS A 60 5.65 -19.26 10.96
N TYR A 61 5.16 -19.77 9.84
CA TYR A 61 4.32 -20.97 9.82
C TYR A 61 5.01 -22.20 9.24
N ILE A 62 6.28 -22.18 9.06
CA ILE A 62 7.05 -23.35 8.66
C ILE A 62 7.30 -24.26 9.88
#